data_4a2b1e1d0c49b1d6f80872f157abcfec
#
_entry.id   4a2b1e1d0c49b1d6f80872f157abcfec
#
_cell.length_a   1.000
_cell.length_b   1.000
_cell.length_c   1.000
_cell.angle_alpha   90.00
_cell.angle_beta   90.00
_cell.angle_gamma   90.00
#
_symmetry.space_group_name_H-M   'P 1'
#
loop_
_entity.id
_entity.type
_entity.pdbx_description
1 polymer ?
#
loop_
_entity_poly.entity_id
_entity_poly.type
_entity_poly.pdbx_seq_one_letter_code
_entity_poly.pdbx_strand_id
1 'polypeptide(L)'
;NKAIAWLYRSNIIGYCDRINEGDFLDVTYDCRFYFKDVGITRMFLTMASAGKDTIDGLIAETFVYRYLEEKIRNREISGKSPMFGIYKDGEIDFMVKSNLNDCRYGIEVKAGRSIGKSANLLLENGRVDYLYLLKGDTYGGIEGKKRTVPIYLAGRVKFDN
;
A
#
# COMPACT_ATOMS: atom_id res chain seq x y z
N ASN A 1 10.23 18.08 12.02
CA ASN A 1 9.03 18.87 11.73
C ASN A 1 7.98 18.61 12.82
N LYS A 2 7.79 19.59 13.75
CA LYS A 2 6.94 19.43 14.94
C LYS A 2 5.45 19.12 14.60
N ALA A 3 4.92 19.72 13.52
CA ALA A 3 3.54 19.52 13.12
C ALA A 3 3.26 18.07 12.68
N ILE A 4 4.12 17.48 11.86
CA ILE A 4 4.00 16.07 11.44
C ILE A 4 4.07 15.13 12.64
N ALA A 5 5.04 15.36 13.54
CA ALA A 5 5.17 14.56 14.76
C ALA A 5 3.92 14.65 15.65
N TRP A 6 3.30 15.84 15.74
CA TRP A 6 2.07 16.04 16.49
C TRP A 6 0.90 15.29 15.83
N LEU A 7 0.69 15.43 14.52
CA LEU A 7 -0.35 14.72 13.77
C LEU A 7 -0.22 13.20 13.89
N TYR A 8 1.01 12.70 13.84
CA TYR A 8 1.29 11.28 14.04
C TYR A 8 0.95 10.80 15.45
N ARG A 9 1.42 11.52 16.48
CA ARG A 9 1.12 11.20 17.89
C ARG A 9 -0.37 11.27 18.21
N SER A 10 -1.09 12.19 17.56
CA SER A 10 -2.56 12.33 17.68
C SER A 10 -3.32 11.28 16.85
N ASN A 11 -2.62 10.34 16.22
CA ASN A 11 -3.20 9.27 15.39
C ASN A 11 -4.06 9.78 14.21
N ILE A 12 -3.77 10.99 13.72
CA ILE A 12 -4.44 11.60 12.54
C ILE A 12 -3.81 11.12 11.26
N ILE A 13 -2.49 10.97 11.25
CA ILE A 13 -1.73 10.41 10.13
C ILE A 13 -0.98 9.15 10.56
N GLY A 14 -0.73 8.29 9.60
CA GLY A 14 0.24 7.22 9.68
C GLY A 14 1.32 7.39 8.63
N TYR A 15 2.30 6.53 8.61
CA TYR A 15 3.42 6.60 7.67
C TYR A 15 3.70 5.23 7.04
N CYS A 16 4.39 5.27 5.92
CA CYS A 16 4.84 4.13 5.16
C CYS A 16 6.32 4.33 4.87
N ASP A 17 7.17 3.46 5.39
CA ASP A 17 8.62 3.55 5.19
C ASP A 17 9.00 3.06 3.79
N ARG A 18 10.11 3.61 3.25
CA ARG A 18 10.66 3.16 1.99
C ARG A 18 11.57 1.96 2.20
N ILE A 19 11.45 0.97 1.32
CA ILE A 19 12.40 -0.13 1.15
C ILE A 19 13.32 0.18 -0.03
N ASN A 20 14.60 -0.06 0.11
CA ASN A 20 15.59 0.09 -0.96
C ASN A 20 15.74 -1.19 -1.80
N GLU A 21 16.57 -1.14 -2.84
CA GLU A 21 16.80 -2.29 -3.74
C GLU A 21 17.42 -3.53 -3.07
N GLY A 22 18.05 -3.36 -1.90
CA GLY A 22 18.58 -4.46 -1.09
C GLY A 22 17.57 -5.04 -0.09
N ASP A 23 16.31 -4.66 -0.19
CA ASP A 23 15.23 -5.01 0.74
C ASP A 23 15.48 -4.55 2.19
N PHE A 24 16.30 -3.51 2.37
CA PHE A 24 16.53 -2.85 3.64
C PHE A 24 15.73 -1.56 3.75
N LEU A 25 15.36 -1.22 4.98
CA LEU A 25 14.73 0.06 5.28
C LEU A 25 15.64 1.20 4.84
N ASP A 26 15.14 2.11 4.00
CA ASP A 26 15.88 3.27 3.55
C ASP A 26 15.73 4.42 4.53
N VAL A 27 16.66 4.50 5.49
CA VAL A 27 16.66 5.53 6.54
C VAL A 27 17.03 6.93 6.04
N THR A 28 17.47 7.06 4.81
CA THR A 28 17.88 8.35 4.22
C THR A 28 16.76 9.01 3.44
N TYR A 29 15.62 8.35 3.31
CA TYR A 29 14.53 8.79 2.46
C TYR A 29 13.31 9.28 3.24
N ASP A 30 12.56 10.19 2.59
CA ASP A 30 11.28 10.63 3.12
C ASP A 30 10.27 9.48 3.05
N CYS A 31 9.53 9.30 4.14
CA CYS A 31 8.42 8.35 4.18
C CYS A 31 7.16 8.97 3.53
N ARG A 32 6.25 8.11 3.09
CA ARG A 32 4.89 8.54 2.70
C ARG A 32 4.03 8.68 3.93
N PHE A 33 3.16 9.70 3.92
CA PHE A 33 2.17 9.91 4.97
C PHE A 33 0.77 9.68 4.42
N TYR A 34 -0.06 9.03 5.22
CA TYR A 34 -1.46 8.81 4.92
C TYR A 34 -2.31 9.37 6.07
N PHE A 35 -3.34 10.12 5.76
CA PHE A 35 -4.39 10.38 6.75
C PHE A 35 -5.07 9.06 7.12
N LYS A 36 -5.49 8.92 8.39
CA LYS A 36 -6.19 7.71 8.84
C LYS A 36 -7.70 7.75 8.57
N ASP A 37 -8.17 8.80 7.90
CA ASP A 37 -9.54 8.99 7.51
C ASP A 37 -9.63 9.43 6.04
N VAL A 38 -10.42 8.70 5.25
CA VAL A 38 -10.58 8.96 3.81
C VAL A 38 -11.35 10.26 3.54
N GLY A 39 -12.22 10.67 4.46
CA GLY A 39 -12.95 11.94 4.38
C GLY A 39 -12.01 13.13 4.55
N ILE A 40 -11.09 13.05 5.52
CA ILE A 40 -10.04 14.06 5.73
C ILE A 40 -9.13 14.12 4.51
N THR A 41 -8.70 12.97 3.96
CA THR A 41 -7.91 12.91 2.74
C THR A 41 -8.62 13.63 1.60
N ARG A 42 -9.89 13.30 1.35
CA ARG A 42 -10.70 13.94 0.31
C ARG A 42 -10.81 15.44 0.50
N MET A 43 -11.11 15.88 1.72
CA MET A 43 -11.25 17.29 2.05
C MET A 43 -9.98 18.08 1.70
N PHE A 44 -8.81 17.65 2.16
CA PHE A 44 -7.55 18.36 1.90
C PHE A 44 -7.17 18.34 0.42
N LEU A 45 -7.35 17.22 -0.28
CA LEU A 45 -7.07 17.13 -1.71
C LEU A 45 -8.00 18.04 -2.54
N THR A 46 -9.28 18.14 -2.15
CA THR A 46 -10.24 19.05 -2.80
C THR A 46 -9.84 20.50 -2.54
N MET A 47 -9.47 20.86 -1.30
CA MET A 47 -8.98 22.21 -0.97
C MET A 47 -7.71 22.57 -1.71
N ALA A 48 -6.83 21.59 -1.99
CA ALA A 48 -5.63 21.76 -2.80
C ALA A 48 -5.89 21.76 -4.31
N SER A 49 -7.16 21.72 -4.75
CA SER A 49 -7.56 21.65 -6.16
C SER A 49 -6.92 20.48 -6.94
N ALA A 50 -6.69 19.35 -6.27
CA ALA A 50 -6.18 18.15 -6.91
C ALA A 50 -7.17 17.62 -7.97
N GLY A 51 -6.64 17.08 -9.08
CA GLY A 51 -7.47 16.46 -10.10
C GLY A 51 -8.19 15.21 -9.61
N LYS A 52 -9.33 14.89 -10.22
CA LYS A 52 -10.18 13.77 -9.81
C LYS A 52 -9.40 12.45 -9.72
N ASP A 53 -8.58 12.13 -10.72
CA ASP A 53 -7.83 10.86 -10.75
C ASP A 53 -6.82 10.79 -9.60
N THR A 54 -6.19 11.91 -9.23
CA THR A 54 -5.30 12.01 -8.08
C THR A 54 -6.05 11.81 -6.78
N ILE A 55 -7.22 12.43 -6.65
CA ILE A 55 -8.09 12.26 -5.48
C ILE A 55 -8.51 10.81 -5.32
N ASP A 56 -9.03 10.19 -6.37
CA ASP A 56 -9.52 8.81 -6.34
C ASP A 56 -8.36 7.83 -6.07
N GLY A 57 -7.18 8.06 -6.64
CA GLY A 57 -5.97 7.27 -6.38
C GLY A 57 -5.55 7.31 -4.90
N LEU A 58 -5.35 8.52 -4.36
CA LEU A 58 -4.90 8.69 -2.97
C LEU A 58 -5.94 8.25 -1.94
N ILE A 59 -7.24 8.37 -2.25
CA ILE A 59 -8.30 7.80 -1.40
C ILE A 59 -8.24 6.28 -1.41
N ALA A 60 -8.03 5.67 -2.57
CA ALA A 60 -7.88 4.23 -2.70
C ALA A 60 -6.68 3.71 -1.90
N GLU A 61 -5.51 4.36 -2.02
CA GLU A 61 -4.33 4.03 -1.22
C GLU A 61 -4.56 4.22 0.28
N THR A 62 -5.17 5.35 0.69
CA THR A 62 -5.51 5.62 2.10
C THR A 62 -6.40 4.52 2.68
N PHE A 63 -7.40 4.09 1.91
CA PHE A 63 -8.30 3.01 2.30
C PHE A 63 -7.55 1.69 2.51
N VAL A 64 -6.67 1.31 1.58
CA VAL A 64 -5.85 0.10 1.70
C VAL A 64 -4.87 0.20 2.86
N TYR A 65 -4.18 1.35 3.01
CA TYR A 65 -3.25 1.62 4.10
C TYR A 65 -3.89 1.31 5.47
N ARG A 66 -5.14 1.72 5.69
CA ARG A 66 -5.88 1.49 6.93
C ARG A 66 -6.03 0.00 7.25
N TYR A 67 -6.35 -0.83 6.26
CA TYR A 67 -6.43 -2.28 6.46
C TYR A 67 -5.08 -2.91 6.74
N LEU A 68 -4.01 -2.43 6.10
CA LEU A 68 -2.66 -2.91 6.39
C LEU A 68 -2.23 -2.56 7.82
N GLU A 69 -2.53 -1.35 8.33
CA GLU A 69 -2.31 -1.01 9.73
C GLU A 69 -3.07 -1.96 10.69
N GLU A 70 -4.30 -2.32 10.35
CA GLU A 70 -5.08 -3.28 11.13
C GLU A 70 -4.43 -4.66 11.14
N LYS A 71 -3.95 -5.14 9.97
CA LYS A 71 -3.22 -6.40 9.84
C LYS A 71 -1.92 -6.43 10.66
N ILE A 72 -1.18 -5.32 10.72
CA ILE A 72 -0.01 -5.17 11.59
C ILE A 72 -0.43 -5.29 13.07
N ARG A 73 -1.47 -4.58 13.46
CA ARG A 73 -1.98 -4.58 14.85
C ARG A 73 -2.44 -5.97 15.28
N ASN A 74 -3.05 -6.73 14.35
CA ASN A 74 -3.48 -8.10 14.55
C ASN A 74 -2.33 -9.13 14.44
N ARG A 75 -1.09 -8.67 14.16
CA ARG A 75 0.10 -9.52 14.00
C ARG A 75 0.00 -10.51 12.82
N GLU A 76 -0.82 -10.24 11.82
CA GLU A 76 -0.88 -11.02 10.60
C GLU A 76 0.31 -10.72 9.68
N ILE A 77 0.76 -9.45 9.66
CA ILE A 77 1.95 -8.99 8.95
C ILE A 77 2.94 -8.30 9.90
N SER A 78 4.20 -8.36 9.56
CA SER A 78 5.31 -7.86 10.39
C SER A 78 5.54 -6.35 10.21
N GLY A 79 6.28 -5.76 11.16
CA GLY A 79 6.71 -4.37 11.11
C GLY A 79 5.85 -3.44 11.96
N LYS A 80 6.22 -2.15 11.96
CA LYS A 80 5.51 -1.07 12.66
C LYS A 80 4.58 -0.29 11.72
N SER A 81 4.88 -0.32 10.45
CA SER A 81 4.11 0.32 9.36
C SER A 81 4.20 -0.54 8.10
N PRO A 82 3.27 -0.41 7.16
CA PRO A 82 3.49 -0.90 5.80
C PRO A 82 4.72 -0.21 5.20
N MET A 83 5.34 -0.83 4.22
CA MET A 83 6.46 -0.27 3.47
C MET A 83 6.03 -0.02 2.02
N PHE A 84 6.73 0.83 1.30
CA PHE A 84 6.63 0.97 -0.15
C PHE A 84 8.00 0.77 -0.79
N GLY A 85 8.03 0.37 -2.05
CA GLY A 85 9.29 0.12 -2.75
C GLY A 85 9.39 0.93 -4.04
N ILE A 86 10.58 1.51 -4.28
CA ILE A 86 10.94 2.10 -5.56
C ILE A 86 12.18 1.38 -6.04
N TYR A 87 12.06 0.66 -7.13
CA TYR A 87 13.09 -0.15 -7.75
C TYR A 87 13.36 0.32 -9.18
N LYS A 88 14.47 -0.10 -9.78
CA LYS A 88 14.74 0.16 -11.22
C LYS A 88 13.62 -0.34 -12.12
N ASP A 89 13.05 -1.49 -11.75
CA ASP A 89 12.03 -2.18 -12.52
C ASP A 89 10.62 -1.63 -12.30
N GLY A 90 10.44 -0.78 -11.29
CA GLY A 90 9.14 -0.17 -10.99
C GLY A 90 8.93 0.20 -9.53
N GLU A 91 7.73 0.57 -9.24
CA GLU A 91 7.28 0.97 -7.92
C GLU A 91 6.15 0.05 -7.45
N ILE A 92 6.08 -0.19 -6.15
CA ILE A 92 4.98 -0.89 -5.49
C ILE A 92 4.40 0.01 -4.40
N ASP A 93 3.09 0.17 -4.39
CA ASP A 93 2.40 1.06 -3.45
C ASP A 93 2.60 0.61 -2.01
N PHE A 94 2.46 -0.71 -1.75
CA PHE A 94 2.78 -1.28 -0.44
C PHE A 94 3.50 -2.62 -0.58
N MET A 95 4.40 -2.87 0.37
CA MET A 95 5.04 -4.15 0.59
C MET A 95 4.92 -4.53 2.05
N VAL A 96 4.55 -5.78 2.30
CA VAL A 96 4.43 -6.33 3.66
C VAL A 96 5.02 -7.73 3.72
N LYS A 97 5.46 -8.13 4.90
CA LYS A 97 5.95 -9.48 5.17
C LYS A 97 4.98 -10.20 6.09
N SER A 98 4.56 -11.39 5.72
CA SER A 98 3.67 -12.20 6.54
C SER A 98 4.38 -12.75 7.78
N ASN A 99 3.67 -12.81 8.89
CA ASN A 99 4.13 -13.51 10.09
C ASN A 99 3.78 -15.02 10.07
N LEU A 100 2.99 -15.47 9.09
CA LEU A 100 2.52 -16.85 9.02
C LEU A 100 3.43 -17.74 8.16
N ASN A 101 3.95 -17.19 7.05
CA ASN A 101 4.71 -17.97 6.08
C ASN A 101 6.02 -17.29 5.64
N ASP A 102 6.38 -16.17 6.28
CA ASP A 102 7.60 -15.38 6.01
C ASP A 102 7.70 -14.79 4.59
N CYS A 103 6.65 -14.93 3.77
CA CYS A 103 6.59 -14.42 2.41
C CYS A 103 6.39 -12.91 2.35
N ARG A 104 6.93 -12.31 1.27
CA ARG A 104 6.75 -10.90 0.92
C ARG A 104 5.58 -10.75 -0.02
N TYR A 105 4.67 -9.86 0.33
CA TYR A 105 3.49 -9.54 -0.47
C TYR A 105 3.60 -8.11 -0.97
N GLY A 106 3.60 -7.94 -2.30
CA GLY A 106 3.40 -6.65 -2.94
C GLY A 106 1.91 -6.35 -3.06
N ILE A 107 1.54 -5.10 -2.81
CA ILE A 107 0.16 -4.63 -2.99
C ILE A 107 0.21 -3.39 -3.88
N GLU A 108 -0.44 -3.50 -5.01
CA GLU A 108 -0.64 -2.41 -5.97
C GLU A 108 -2.08 -1.97 -5.95
N VAL A 109 -2.32 -0.66 -5.86
CA VAL A 109 -3.65 -0.08 -5.73
C VAL A 109 -4.00 0.70 -7.00
N LYS A 110 -5.14 0.41 -7.59
CA LYS A 110 -5.64 1.10 -8.78
C LYS A 110 -7.11 1.49 -8.60
N ALA A 111 -7.39 2.77 -8.48
CA ALA A 111 -8.76 3.27 -8.38
C ALA A 111 -9.63 2.90 -9.60
N GLY A 112 -9.02 2.75 -10.78
CA GLY A 112 -9.67 2.42 -12.05
C GLY A 112 -9.23 1.07 -12.64
N ARG A 113 -9.17 1.01 -13.99
CA ARG A 113 -8.91 -0.21 -14.79
C ARG A 113 -7.44 -0.51 -15.07
N SER A 114 -6.51 0.31 -14.63
CA SER A 114 -5.07 0.14 -14.91
C SER A 114 -4.56 -1.26 -14.54
N ILE A 115 -3.54 -1.72 -15.28
CA ILE A 115 -3.05 -3.12 -15.22
C ILE A 115 -1.93 -3.32 -14.19
N GLY A 116 -1.29 -2.25 -13.67
CA GLY A 116 -0.19 -2.37 -12.73
C GLY A 116 1.05 -3.06 -13.33
N LYS A 117 1.53 -2.60 -14.50
CA LYS A 117 2.64 -3.25 -15.23
C LYS A 117 3.92 -3.34 -14.41
N SER A 118 4.29 -2.28 -13.69
CA SER A 118 5.48 -2.24 -12.85
C SER A 118 5.43 -3.27 -11.72
N ALA A 119 4.29 -3.42 -11.08
CA ALA A 119 4.11 -4.40 -10.01
C ALA A 119 4.24 -5.85 -10.51
N ASN A 120 3.80 -6.15 -11.74
CA ASN A 120 4.00 -7.47 -12.35
C ASN A 120 5.50 -7.78 -12.54
N LEU A 121 6.30 -6.81 -13.00
CA LEU A 121 7.75 -6.98 -13.13
C LEU A 121 8.43 -7.29 -11.79
N LEU A 122 7.98 -6.68 -10.70
CA LEU A 122 8.51 -6.96 -9.37
C LEU A 122 8.20 -8.39 -8.90
N LEU A 123 7.04 -8.93 -9.27
CA LEU A 123 6.71 -10.34 -9.02
C LEU A 123 7.58 -11.28 -9.88
N GLU A 124 7.73 -10.99 -11.17
CA GLU A 124 8.54 -11.77 -12.11
C GLU A 124 10.03 -11.80 -11.71
N ASN A 125 10.55 -10.68 -11.20
CA ASN A 125 11.93 -10.53 -10.73
C ASN A 125 12.15 -11.04 -9.29
N GLY A 126 11.14 -11.63 -8.66
CA GLY A 126 11.24 -12.20 -7.32
C GLY A 126 11.42 -11.19 -6.19
N ARG A 127 11.10 -9.92 -6.42
CA ARG A 127 11.12 -8.88 -5.37
C ARG A 127 10.01 -9.11 -4.35
N VAL A 128 8.90 -9.67 -4.81
CA VAL A 128 7.79 -10.12 -3.96
C VAL A 128 7.46 -11.57 -4.30
N ASP A 129 6.99 -12.32 -3.31
CA ASP A 129 6.61 -13.72 -3.48
C ASP A 129 5.19 -13.86 -4.01
N TYR A 130 4.33 -12.90 -3.64
CA TYR A 130 2.95 -12.78 -4.10
C TYR A 130 2.60 -11.33 -4.40
N LEU A 131 1.68 -11.11 -5.34
CA LEU A 131 1.19 -9.80 -5.72
C LEU A 131 -0.34 -9.72 -5.56
N TYR A 132 -0.79 -8.75 -4.80
CA TYR A 132 -2.18 -8.32 -4.77
C TYR A 132 -2.36 -7.06 -5.61
N LEU A 133 -3.23 -7.13 -6.62
CA LEU A 133 -3.69 -5.99 -7.39
C LEU A 133 -5.09 -5.61 -6.90
N LEU A 134 -5.18 -4.56 -6.08
CA LEU A 134 -6.44 -4.06 -5.55
C LEU A 134 -7.03 -3.03 -6.51
N LYS A 135 -8.17 -3.32 -7.13
CA LYS A 135 -8.76 -2.50 -8.19
C LYS A 135 -10.17 -2.02 -7.85
N GLY A 136 -10.47 -0.78 -8.27
CA GLY A 136 -11.82 -0.23 -8.14
C GLY A 136 -12.84 -0.89 -9.08
N ASP A 137 -12.40 -1.26 -10.28
CA ASP A 137 -13.26 -1.85 -11.32
C ASP A 137 -12.72 -3.22 -11.74
N THR A 138 -13.16 -4.27 -11.05
CA THR A 138 -12.79 -5.65 -11.32
C THR A 138 -13.77 -6.64 -10.66
N TYR A 139 -13.90 -7.81 -11.25
CA TYR A 139 -14.56 -8.98 -10.61
C TYR A 139 -13.56 -9.82 -9.78
N GLY A 140 -12.28 -9.49 -9.84
CA GLY A 140 -11.24 -10.28 -9.21
C GLY A 140 -10.70 -11.41 -10.09
N GLY A 141 -9.70 -12.13 -9.60
CA GLY A 141 -9.10 -13.27 -10.29
C GLY A 141 -7.80 -13.72 -9.66
N ILE A 142 -7.37 -14.93 -9.97
CA ILE A 142 -6.12 -15.54 -9.51
C ILE A 142 -5.35 -16.00 -10.75
N GLU A 143 -4.11 -15.53 -10.87
CA GLU A 143 -3.16 -15.89 -11.94
C GLU A 143 -1.83 -16.27 -11.29
N GLY A 144 -1.64 -17.56 -11.00
CA GLY A 144 -0.46 -18.03 -10.29
C GLY A 144 -0.30 -17.37 -8.91
N LYS A 145 0.77 -16.59 -8.74
CA LYS A 145 1.08 -15.85 -7.50
C LYS A 145 0.47 -14.44 -7.46
N LYS A 146 -0.24 -14.05 -8.51
CA LYS A 146 -0.94 -12.77 -8.59
C LYS A 146 -2.43 -12.97 -8.28
N ARG A 147 -2.98 -12.09 -7.47
CA ARG A 147 -4.39 -12.03 -7.10
C ARG A 147 -4.94 -10.64 -7.36
N THR A 148 -5.92 -10.54 -8.24
CA THR A 148 -6.68 -9.31 -8.46
C THR A 148 -7.89 -9.35 -7.54
N VAL A 149 -8.09 -8.31 -6.74
CA VAL A 149 -9.16 -8.23 -5.73
C VAL A 149 -9.87 -6.90 -5.86
N PRO A 150 -11.22 -6.88 -5.83
CA PRO A 150 -11.96 -5.62 -5.70
C PRO A 150 -11.52 -4.85 -4.47
N ILE A 151 -11.26 -3.54 -4.60
CA ILE A 151 -10.68 -2.73 -3.53
C ILE A 151 -11.53 -2.73 -2.25
N TYR A 152 -12.86 -2.79 -2.38
CA TYR A 152 -13.78 -2.86 -1.24
C TYR A 152 -13.64 -4.16 -0.42
N LEU A 153 -12.96 -5.17 -0.96
CA LEU A 153 -12.61 -6.41 -0.27
C LEU A 153 -11.20 -6.39 0.33
N ALA A 154 -10.51 -5.24 0.36
CA ALA A 154 -9.14 -5.12 0.91
C ALA A 154 -9.03 -5.71 2.34
N GLY A 155 -10.04 -5.52 3.19
CA GLY A 155 -10.10 -6.09 4.54
C GLY A 155 -10.16 -7.63 4.57
N ARG A 156 -10.53 -8.28 3.46
CA ARG A 156 -10.58 -9.75 3.31
C ARG A 156 -9.30 -10.36 2.77
N VAL A 157 -8.34 -9.53 2.36
CA VAL A 157 -7.03 -10.00 1.89
C VAL A 157 -6.32 -10.74 3.02
N LYS A 158 -5.78 -11.92 2.69
CA LYS A 158 -5.02 -12.77 3.62
C LYS A 158 -3.57 -12.90 3.14
N PHE A 159 -2.67 -13.03 4.09
CA PHE A 159 -1.23 -13.17 3.86
C PHE A 159 -0.73 -14.55 4.32
N ASP A 160 -1.48 -15.60 3.99
CA ASP A 160 -1.29 -16.99 4.43
C ASP A 160 -1.16 -18.00 3.26
N ASN A 161 -0.77 -17.49 2.06
CA ASN A 161 -0.66 -18.34 0.84
C ASN A 161 0.60 -19.17 0.80
#